data_b0146f710b82667d994b9f72dcd3a53b
#
_entry.id   b0146f710b82667d994b9f72dcd3a53b
#
_cell.length_a   1.000
_cell.length_b   1.000
_cell.length_c   1.000
_cell.angle_alpha   90.00
_cell.angle_beta   90.00
_cell.angle_gamma   90.00
#
_symmetry.space_group_name_H-M   'P 1'
#
loop_
_entity.id
_entity.type
_entity.pdbx_description
1 polymer ?
#
loop_
_entity_poly.entity_id
_entity_poly.type
_entity_poly.pdbx_seq_one_letter_code
_entity_poly.pdbx_strand_id
1 'polypeptide(L)'
;MQKFFLDTNLLLDFVLDRKPFSDYAERVIASRITHKNSLFTSSLSLANVAYVVRKAKKNPISVIQEMMVWTDVVSLTKLEFENALKSGFKDFEDALHFHCAQNIQADVIVTRNTRDYTSSSIPVQAPVQFLKSLEN
;
A
#
# COMPACT_ATOMS: atom_id res chain seq x y z
N MET A 1 5.59 18.01 0.45
CA MET A 1 5.67 16.60 0.00
C MET A 1 4.90 15.70 0.95
N GLN A 2 3.94 14.95 0.45
CA GLN A 2 3.12 14.07 1.27
C GLN A 2 3.56 12.62 1.12
N LYS A 3 3.34 11.85 2.19
CA LYS A 3 3.70 10.44 2.26
C LYS A 3 2.43 9.61 2.27
N PHE A 4 2.34 8.67 1.35
CA PHE A 4 1.17 7.80 1.22
C PHE A 4 1.60 6.35 1.33
N PHE A 5 0.89 5.60 2.17
CA PHE A 5 1.13 4.18 2.33
C PHE A 5 0.12 3.41 1.47
N LEU A 6 0.62 2.53 0.62
CA LEU A 6 -0.20 1.76 -0.33
C LEU A 6 -0.40 0.35 0.20
N ASP A 7 -1.66 -0.07 0.30
CA ASP A 7 -2.02 -1.42 0.70
C ASP A 7 -1.70 -2.42 -0.41
N THR A 8 -1.51 -3.67 -0.03
CA THR A 8 -1.17 -4.77 -0.95
C THR A 8 -2.15 -4.91 -2.11
N ASN A 9 -3.45 -4.75 -1.86
CA ASN A 9 -4.46 -4.87 -2.90
C ASN A 9 -4.29 -3.87 -4.03
N LEU A 10 -3.93 -2.64 -3.71
CA LEU A 10 -3.67 -1.62 -4.71
C LEU A 10 -2.50 -2.00 -5.59
N LEU A 11 -1.44 -2.52 -4.98
CA LEU A 11 -0.26 -2.97 -5.70
C LEU A 11 -0.59 -4.13 -6.63
N LEU A 12 -1.37 -5.09 -6.16
CA LEU A 12 -1.80 -6.23 -6.96
C LEU A 12 -2.74 -5.82 -8.09
N ASP A 13 -3.62 -4.86 -7.85
CA ASP A 13 -4.50 -4.32 -8.89
C ASP A 13 -3.69 -3.76 -10.05
N PHE A 14 -2.58 -3.09 -9.75
CA PHE A 14 -1.70 -2.54 -10.76
C PHE A 14 -0.92 -3.62 -11.50
N VAL A 15 -0.19 -4.46 -10.77
CA VAL A 15 0.72 -5.43 -11.40
C VAL A 15 -0.01 -6.55 -12.14
N LEU A 16 -1.22 -6.88 -11.74
CA LEU A 16 -2.05 -7.91 -12.40
C LEU A 16 -3.10 -7.33 -13.34
N ASP A 17 -3.11 -6.01 -13.50
CA ASP A 17 -4.07 -5.28 -14.36
C ASP A 17 -5.51 -5.70 -14.09
N ARG A 18 -5.93 -5.65 -12.81
CA ARG A 18 -7.28 -6.03 -12.40
C ARG A 18 -8.27 -4.91 -12.70
N LYS A 19 -9.04 -5.07 -13.76
CA LYS A 19 -10.08 -4.08 -14.12
C LYS A 19 -11.28 -4.16 -13.19
N PRO A 20 -11.93 -3.04 -12.86
CA PRO A 20 -11.61 -1.66 -13.24
C PRO A 20 -10.57 -0.99 -12.33
N PHE A 21 -10.06 -1.69 -11.33
CA PHE A 21 -9.22 -1.12 -10.26
C PHE A 21 -7.84 -0.69 -10.73
N SER A 22 -7.30 -1.36 -11.77
CA SER A 22 -5.95 -1.09 -12.25
C SER A 22 -5.77 0.33 -12.77
N ASP A 23 -6.80 0.91 -13.38
CA ASP A 23 -6.72 2.28 -13.88
C ASP A 23 -6.55 3.29 -12.75
N TYR A 24 -7.27 3.09 -11.64
CA TYR A 24 -7.12 3.94 -10.46
C TYR A 24 -5.76 3.73 -9.80
N ALA A 25 -5.33 2.47 -9.66
CA ALA A 25 -4.03 2.15 -9.08
C ALA A 25 -2.88 2.80 -9.88
N GLU A 26 -2.95 2.73 -11.20
CA GLU A 26 -1.96 3.36 -12.08
C GLU A 26 -1.88 4.87 -11.84
N ARG A 27 -3.03 5.53 -11.71
CA ARG A 27 -3.08 6.97 -11.46
C ARG A 27 -2.54 7.35 -10.07
N VAL A 28 -2.82 6.51 -9.06
CA VAL A 28 -2.25 6.69 -7.72
C VAL A 28 -0.72 6.63 -7.79
N ILE A 29 -0.18 5.64 -8.49
CA ILE A 29 1.27 5.47 -8.65
C ILE A 29 1.85 6.65 -9.44
N ALA A 30 1.17 7.09 -10.49
CA ALA A 30 1.61 8.24 -11.28
C ALA A 30 1.67 9.54 -10.48
N SER A 31 0.94 9.64 -9.38
CA SER A 31 0.96 10.83 -8.53
C SER A 31 2.33 11.09 -7.92
N ARG A 32 3.19 10.08 -7.87
CA ARG A 32 4.58 10.23 -7.46
C ARG A 32 5.30 11.27 -8.33
N ILE A 33 5.00 11.29 -9.62
CA ILE A 33 5.60 12.23 -10.57
C ILE A 33 4.76 13.49 -10.71
N THR A 34 3.46 13.34 -10.91
CA THR A 34 2.57 14.47 -11.20
C THR A 34 2.38 15.41 -10.01
N HIS A 35 2.44 14.86 -8.78
CA HIS A 35 2.24 15.62 -7.54
C HIS A 35 3.44 15.57 -6.61
N LYS A 36 4.53 14.93 -7.04
CA LYS A 36 5.76 14.76 -6.25
C LYS A 36 5.50 14.10 -4.89
N ASN A 37 4.59 13.15 -4.86
CA ASN A 37 4.27 12.40 -3.65
C ASN A 37 5.30 11.29 -3.41
N SER A 38 5.50 10.94 -2.15
CA SER A 38 6.28 9.76 -1.77
C SER A 38 5.34 8.60 -1.50
N LEU A 39 5.59 7.47 -2.15
CA LEU A 39 4.78 6.27 -2.00
C LEU A 39 5.55 5.22 -1.23
N PHE A 40 4.89 4.61 -0.26
CA PHE A 40 5.48 3.60 0.62
C PHE A 40 4.60 2.36 0.66
N THR A 41 5.22 1.22 0.89
CA THR A 41 4.52 -0.02 1.23
C THR A 41 5.38 -0.83 2.20
N SER A 42 4.86 -1.93 2.71
CA SER A 42 5.60 -2.77 3.64
C SER A 42 6.42 -3.84 2.92
N SER A 43 7.45 -4.33 3.59
CA SER A 43 8.20 -5.51 3.12
C SER A 43 7.30 -6.73 3.01
N LEU A 44 6.27 -6.84 3.86
CA LEU A 44 5.27 -7.91 3.78
C LEU A 44 4.48 -7.81 2.47
N SER A 45 4.07 -6.60 2.08
CA SER A 45 3.35 -6.40 0.81
C SER A 45 4.18 -6.86 -0.39
N LEU A 46 5.48 -6.54 -0.41
CA LEU A 46 6.34 -7.00 -1.50
C LEU A 46 6.41 -8.52 -1.56
N ALA A 47 6.56 -9.18 -0.41
CA ALA A 47 6.60 -10.64 -0.36
C ALA A 47 5.28 -11.24 -0.85
N ASN A 48 4.15 -10.65 -0.45
CA ASN A 48 2.83 -11.10 -0.88
C ASN A 48 2.64 -10.91 -2.39
N VAL A 49 3.05 -9.77 -2.93
CA VAL A 49 2.99 -9.51 -4.38
C VAL A 49 3.82 -10.54 -5.12
N ALA A 50 5.05 -10.81 -4.68
CA ALA A 50 5.92 -11.80 -5.32
C ALA A 50 5.25 -13.17 -5.38
N TYR A 51 4.61 -13.59 -4.28
CA TYR A 51 3.91 -14.87 -4.22
C TYR A 51 2.73 -14.93 -5.19
N VAL A 52 1.89 -13.89 -5.21
CA VAL A 52 0.69 -13.85 -6.05
C VAL A 52 1.04 -13.78 -7.53
N VAL A 53 2.01 -12.94 -7.93
CA VAL A 53 2.39 -12.82 -9.35
C VAL A 53 3.02 -14.09 -9.86
N ARG A 54 3.76 -14.82 -9.00
CA ARG A 54 4.31 -16.12 -9.36
C ARG A 54 3.19 -17.11 -9.66
N LYS A 55 2.13 -17.13 -8.85
CA LYS A 55 0.96 -17.97 -9.11
C LYS A 55 0.27 -17.61 -10.43
N ALA A 56 0.29 -16.34 -10.79
CA ALA A 56 -0.25 -15.84 -12.06
C ALA A 56 0.71 -16.05 -13.22
N LYS A 57 1.80 -16.79 -13.03
CA LYS A 57 2.81 -17.11 -14.04
C LYS A 57 3.56 -15.90 -14.58
N LYS A 58 3.67 -14.84 -13.77
CA LYS A 58 4.52 -13.69 -14.05
C LYS A 58 5.84 -13.85 -13.32
N ASN A 59 6.87 -13.15 -13.79
CA ASN A 59 8.19 -13.20 -13.16
C ASN A 59 8.22 -12.31 -11.91
N PRO A 60 8.30 -12.88 -10.70
CA PRO A 60 8.27 -12.07 -9.48
C PRO A 60 9.49 -11.16 -9.34
N ILE A 61 10.64 -11.56 -9.83
CA ILE A 61 11.87 -10.76 -9.71
C ILE A 61 11.72 -9.46 -10.47
N SER A 62 11.29 -9.52 -11.73
CA SER A 62 11.14 -8.30 -12.54
C SER A 62 10.04 -7.40 -12.01
N VAL A 63 8.95 -7.96 -11.49
CA VAL A 63 7.85 -7.18 -10.91
C VAL A 63 8.34 -6.43 -9.67
N ILE A 64 9.04 -7.10 -8.77
CA ILE A 64 9.54 -6.46 -7.54
C ILE A 64 10.60 -5.40 -7.86
N GLN A 65 11.50 -5.68 -8.81
CA GLN A 65 12.49 -4.69 -9.22
C GLN A 65 11.81 -3.40 -9.73
N GLU A 66 10.78 -3.55 -10.54
CA GLU A 66 10.01 -2.42 -11.06
C GLU A 66 9.31 -1.65 -9.93
N MET A 67 8.66 -2.36 -9.03
CA MET A 67 7.96 -1.73 -7.90
C MET A 67 8.91 -0.92 -7.03
N MET A 68 10.11 -1.41 -6.79
CA MET A 68 11.09 -0.71 -5.95
C MET A 68 11.64 0.56 -6.59
N VAL A 69 11.38 0.78 -7.87
CA VAL A 69 11.72 2.05 -8.53
C VAL A 69 10.78 3.17 -8.10
N TRP A 70 9.48 2.86 -7.93
CA TRP A 70 8.48 3.89 -7.66
C TRP A 70 7.89 3.87 -6.25
N THR A 71 8.25 2.90 -5.42
CA THR A 71 7.79 2.86 -4.03
C THR A 71 8.95 2.59 -3.08
N ASP A 72 8.92 3.23 -1.92
CA ASP A 72 9.83 2.96 -0.84
C ASP A 72 9.26 1.85 0.03
N VAL A 73 10.14 1.07 0.65
CA VAL A 73 9.74 -0.12 1.40
C VAL A 73 10.00 0.09 2.89
N VAL A 74 8.97 -0.11 3.69
CA VAL A 74 9.07 -0.05 5.15
C VAL A 74 9.28 -1.46 5.68
N SER A 75 10.41 -1.66 6.38
CA SER A 75 10.74 -2.96 6.95
C SER A 75 9.87 -3.29 8.15
N LEU A 76 9.45 -4.55 8.24
CA LEU A 76 8.75 -5.08 9.41
C LEU A 76 9.79 -5.74 10.32
N THR A 77 9.74 -5.33 11.58
CA THR A 77 10.58 -5.91 12.64
C THR A 77 9.69 -6.54 13.69
N LYS A 78 10.31 -7.16 14.70
CA LYS A 78 9.56 -7.74 15.82
C LYS A 78 8.66 -6.71 16.50
N LEU A 79 9.08 -5.45 16.55
CA LEU A 79 8.30 -4.38 17.21
C LEU A 79 6.92 -4.20 16.56
N GLU A 80 6.85 -4.17 15.22
CA GLU A 80 5.56 -4.03 14.54
C GLU A 80 4.64 -5.20 14.82
N PHE A 81 5.19 -6.41 14.90
CA PHE A 81 4.41 -7.59 15.26
C PHE A 81 3.89 -7.50 16.69
N GLU A 82 4.73 -7.07 17.63
CA GLU A 82 4.31 -6.90 19.02
C GLU A 82 3.19 -5.85 19.15
N ASN A 83 3.33 -4.73 18.42
CA ASN A 83 2.32 -3.68 18.41
C ASN A 83 1.02 -4.16 17.78
N ALA A 84 1.10 -4.93 16.69
CA ALA A 84 -0.08 -5.48 16.01
C ALA A 84 -0.87 -6.42 16.91
N LEU A 85 -0.17 -7.23 17.74
CA LEU A 85 -0.83 -8.14 18.67
C LEU A 85 -1.67 -7.42 19.72
N LYS A 86 -1.33 -6.16 20.02
CA LYS A 86 -2.02 -5.32 21.02
C LYS A 86 -3.04 -4.40 20.40
N SER A 87 -3.16 -4.39 19.06
CA SER A 87 -4.01 -3.45 18.35
C SER A 87 -5.48 -3.85 18.39
N GLY A 88 -6.36 -2.90 18.06
CA GLY A 88 -7.79 -3.15 17.90
C GLY A 88 -8.18 -3.64 16.51
N PHE A 89 -7.22 -3.93 15.64
CA PHE A 89 -7.51 -4.40 14.29
C PHE A 89 -8.02 -5.83 14.30
N LYS A 90 -9.03 -6.11 13.47
CA LYS A 90 -9.56 -7.46 13.30
C LYS A 90 -8.61 -8.34 12.51
N ASP A 91 -7.94 -7.77 11.50
CA ASP A 91 -7.00 -8.48 10.65
C ASP A 91 -5.58 -8.13 11.07
N PHE A 92 -4.78 -9.16 11.32
CA PHE A 92 -3.40 -8.99 11.81
C PHE A 92 -2.51 -8.34 10.76
N GLU A 93 -2.69 -8.70 9.49
CA GLU A 93 -1.89 -8.13 8.40
C GLU A 93 -2.17 -6.63 8.24
N ASP A 94 -3.44 -6.22 8.33
CA ASP A 94 -3.82 -4.82 8.28
C ASP A 94 -3.23 -4.04 9.46
N ALA A 95 -3.17 -4.66 10.64
CA ALA A 95 -2.50 -4.07 11.80
C ALA A 95 -1.01 -3.83 11.53
N LEU A 96 -0.34 -4.78 10.89
CA LEU A 96 1.06 -4.62 10.51
C LEU A 96 1.26 -3.46 9.53
N HIS A 97 0.39 -3.35 8.54
CA HIS A 97 0.44 -2.25 7.57
C HIS A 97 0.20 -0.90 8.25
N PHE A 98 -0.75 -0.84 9.17
CA PHE A 98 -1.00 0.38 9.93
C PHE A 98 0.26 0.82 10.69
N HIS A 99 0.93 -0.10 11.37
CA HIS A 99 2.14 0.25 12.14
C HIS A 99 3.29 0.65 11.21
N CYS A 100 3.40 0.05 10.03
CA CYS A 100 4.36 0.51 9.03
C CYS A 100 4.07 1.94 8.59
N ALA A 101 2.80 2.24 8.30
CA ALA A 101 2.38 3.58 7.91
C ALA A 101 2.64 4.59 9.02
N GLN A 102 2.40 4.20 10.27
CA GLN A 102 2.66 5.05 11.44
C GLN A 102 4.14 5.36 11.59
N ASN A 103 5.01 4.38 11.39
CA ASN A 103 6.46 4.55 11.52
C ASN A 103 7.03 5.60 10.57
N ILE A 104 6.47 5.73 9.39
CA ILE A 104 6.90 6.74 8.41
C ILE A 104 6.09 8.03 8.51
N GLN A 105 5.17 8.10 9.44
CA GLN A 105 4.26 9.24 9.58
C GLN A 105 3.49 9.52 8.29
N ALA A 106 2.90 8.46 7.72
CA ALA A 106 2.11 8.57 6.50
C ALA A 106 0.94 9.54 6.70
N ASP A 107 0.66 10.31 5.67
CA ASP A 107 -0.48 11.25 5.67
C ASP A 107 -1.80 10.52 5.41
N VAL A 108 -1.76 9.51 4.57
CA VAL A 108 -2.93 8.71 4.19
C VAL A 108 -2.52 7.27 3.90
N ILE A 109 -3.37 6.33 4.28
CA ILE A 109 -3.30 4.94 3.81
C ILE A 109 -4.28 4.83 2.64
N VAL A 110 -3.80 4.37 1.49
CA VAL A 110 -4.63 4.19 0.29
C VAL A 110 -4.95 2.72 0.12
N THR A 111 -6.23 2.37 0.17
CA THR A 111 -6.69 0.98 0.10
C THR A 111 -8.11 0.92 -0.44
N ARG A 112 -8.44 -0.15 -1.19
CA ARG A 112 -9.83 -0.42 -1.56
C ARG A 112 -10.67 -0.87 -0.36
N ASN A 113 -10.03 -1.43 0.65
CA ASN A 113 -10.69 -2.04 1.81
C ASN A 113 -10.67 -1.10 3.01
N THR A 114 -11.27 0.08 2.86
CA THR A 114 -11.27 1.10 3.92
C THR A 114 -11.88 0.60 5.22
N ARG A 115 -12.81 -0.34 5.15
CA ARG A 115 -13.46 -0.92 6.33
C ARG A 115 -12.51 -1.67 7.24
N ASP A 116 -11.43 -2.22 6.68
CA ASP A 116 -10.46 -3.01 7.44
C ASP A 116 -9.58 -2.14 8.31
N TYR A 117 -9.63 -0.83 8.10
CA TYR A 117 -8.78 0.14 8.81
C TYR A 117 -9.58 1.08 9.73
N THR A 118 -10.74 0.66 10.21
CA THR A 118 -11.58 1.51 11.09
C THR A 118 -10.86 1.89 12.39
N SER A 119 -9.89 1.11 12.84
CA SER A 119 -9.09 1.41 14.03
C SER A 119 -7.89 2.32 13.75
N SER A 120 -7.71 2.76 12.50
CA SER A 120 -6.57 3.58 12.12
C SER A 120 -6.73 5.03 12.60
N SER A 121 -5.67 5.57 13.22
CA SER A 121 -5.57 6.99 13.52
C SER A 121 -5.10 7.81 12.32
N ILE A 122 -4.58 7.14 11.27
CA ILE A 122 -4.19 7.77 10.02
C ILE A 122 -5.40 7.79 9.09
N PRO A 123 -5.67 8.89 8.38
CA PRO A 123 -6.74 8.92 7.38
C PRO A 123 -6.59 7.81 6.36
N VAL A 124 -7.70 7.17 6.02
CA VAL A 124 -7.73 6.04 5.08
C VAL A 124 -8.65 6.42 3.92
N GLN A 125 -8.17 6.27 2.70
CA GLN A 125 -8.92 6.64 1.50
C GLN A 125 -8.86 5.53 0.46
N ALA A 126 -10.00 5.30 -0.21
CA ALA A 126 -10.03 4.47 -1.40
C ALA A 126 -9.30 5.20 -2.56
N PRO A 127 -8.77 4.47 -3.55
CA PRO A 127 -8.05 5.11 -4.67
C PRO A 127 -8.84 6.22 -5.36
N VAL A 128 -10.13 6.02 -5.60
CA VAL A 128 -10.98 7.04 -6.24
C VAL A 128 -11.04 8.32 -5.38
N GLN A 129 -11.27 8.15 -4.08
CA GLN A 129 -11.33 9.26 -3.14
C GLN A 129 -9.99 10.00 -3.04
N PHE A 130 -8.90 9.24 -2.97
CA PHE A 130 -7.56 9.79 -2.94
C PHE A 130 -7.28 10.65 -4.18
N LEU A 131 -7.62 10.13 -5.37
CA LEU A 131 -7.38 10.85 -6.62
C LEU A 131 -8.19 12.14 -6.69
N LYS A 132 -9.43 12.14 -6.20
CA LYS A 132 -10.24 13.36 -6.13
C LYS A 132 -9.60 14.39 -5.23
N SER A 133 -8.99 13.98 -4.12
CA SER A 133 -8.33 14.91 -3.21
C SER A 133 -7.12 15.60 -3.83
N LEU A 134 -6.47 14.98 -4.81
CA LEU A 134 -5.34 15.56 -5.52
C LEU A 134 -5.74 16.66 -6.51
N GLU A 135 -6.99 16.71 -6.90
CA GLU A 135 -7.50 17.71 -7.87
C GLU A 135 -7.72 19.08 -7.23
N ASN A 136 -7.66 19.17 -5.91
CA ASN A 136 -7.93 20.41 -5.18
C ASN A 136 -6.66 21.20 -4.86
#